data_7d44c7589bf4f80e663e314344205d59
#
_entry.id   7d44c7589bf4f80e663e314344205d59
#
_cell.length_a   1.000
_cell.length_b   1.000
_cell.length_c   1.000
_cell.angle_alpha   90.00
_cell.angle_beta   90.00
_cell.angle_gamma   90.00
#
_symmetry.space_group_name_H-M   'P 1'
#
loop_
_entity.id
_entity.type
_entity.pdbx_description
1 polymer ?
#
loop_
_entity_poly.entity_id
_entity_poly.type
_entity_poly.pdbx_seq_one_letter_code
_entity_poly.pdbx_strand_id
1 'polypeptide(L)'
;RRTPPTPHLTMLSSLLCAILLAAFAASASASGADNAQIGTDEERAPHVARFAQLMSAPHEWEAFMPPPAEEWYTVTIADVPVGFMQTVVSDADDGGIKTMELMDVQVSRGVDTSKMAFETVFEESKLELPNVAAVPAGRERYGGVTLMAYDQRFAENTVAMGARIRDGDIELTSNNGEKEHVSHVDLPTEDWLGRMHARLEFSRQCRLGAPEIVVQTMRPELGPKVVNLSSTFVRLDDVWDGEQMVESSIWTVSITDVPVNMTESYPVAGPLRCYRMLQMGLDMPFGFLLASLSDKEAALEAAKPDANRKLPELVYTMFVPLLAPIDNANEASALRLSVRVKGSKGPVKLELPTAGYQKVTPVKNNASRLHVTIDLQRPQKATQQELDDKDYSSPSAMIDNTDDAVRELAYSLDARLKAAGVAIPDDCTSASADCALSEKTELQLAYSLRDLVHTHISSKHLSTAYASASETARTGSGDCTEHAVLLAAVLKARNIPARVCHGLVYVEQGGSAITGSAEDGARDGNVQAEVGAGGGAHDASLTGQFGWHMWSQALIGGAWRDLDATLEVPYSVGHVLVGTSSMSDKEAHQNHMQMAALIGNLEIIVMGVSHQWGQ
;
A
#
# COMPACT_ATOMS: atom_id res chain seq x y z
N ARG A 1 -26.94 9.52 -21.38
CA ARG A 1 -26.78 8.28 -20.57
C ARG A 1 -25.31 7.91 -20.70
N ARG A 2 -24.54 8.00 -19.61
CA ARG A 2 -23.12 7.64 -19.56
C ARG A 2 -23.02 6.13 -19.35
N THR A 3 -22.20 5.45 -20.13
CA THR A 3 -21.83 4.04 -19.91
C THR A 3 -21.16 3.90 -18.54
N PRO A 4 -21.50 2.91 -17.70
CA PRO A 4 -20.80 2.69 -16.45
C PRO A 4 -19.36 2.25 -16.71
N PRO A 5 -18.39 2.74 -15.94
CA PRO A 5 -16.99 2.36 -16.03
C PRO A 5 -16.76 0.90 -15.60
N THR A 6 -15.73 0.29 -16.14
CA THR A 6 -15.36 -1.11 -15.89
C THR A 6 -14.82 -1.31 -14.48
N PRO A 7 -15.17 -2.36 -13.74
CA PRO A 7 -14.86 -2.57 -12.33
C PRO A 7 -13.40 -2.86 -11.98
N HIS A 8 -12.49 -2.91 -12.94
CA HIS A 8 -11.05 -3.13 -12.70
C HIS A 8 -10.27 -1.91 -12.24
N LEU A 9 -10.90 -0.74 -12.19
CA LEU A 9 -10.22 0.54 -12.01
C LEU A 9 -10.01 0.95 -10.54
N THR A 10 -10.58 0.28 -9.59
CA THR A 10 -10.72 0.77 -8.21
C THR A 10 -9.73 0.19 -7.20
N MET A 11 -9.23 -1.00 -7.40
CA MET A 11 -8.03 -1.47 -6.70
C MET A 11 -6.83 -0.54 -6.90
N LEU A 12 -6.87 0.22 -7.97
CA LEU A 12 -5.92 1.29 -8.28
C LEU A 12 -5.77 2.30 -7.16
N SER A 13 -6.82 2.66 -6.45
CA SER A 13 -6.75 3.67 -5.39
C SER A 13 -6.04 3.16 -4.15
N SER A 14 -6.41 1.98 -3.67
CA SER A 14 -5.81 1.36 -2.49
C SER A 14 -4.33 1.06 -2.71
N LEU A 15 -4.03 0.59 -3.90
CA LEU A 15 -2.69 0.19 -4.29
C LEU A 15 -1.81 1.38 -4.65
N LEU A 16 -2.37 2.41 -5.26
CA LEU A 16 -1.68 3.67 -5.54
C LEU A 16 -1.42 4.45 -4.25
N CYS A 17 -2.37 4.45 -3.33
CA CYS A 17 -2.16 4.94 -1.98
C CYS A 17 -0.99 4.21 -1.31
N ALA A 18 -0.89 2.87 -1.44
CA ALA A 18 0.23 2.11 -0.92
C ALA A 18 1.56 2.46 -1.60
N ILE A 19 1.57 2.69 -2.91
CA ILE A 19 2.78 3.08 -3.66
C ILE A 19 3.20 4.50 -3.28
N LEU A 20 2.26 5.43 -3.22
CA LEU A 20 2.52 6.79 -2.79
C LEU A 20 2.76 6.89 -1.28
N LEU A 21 2.18 6.00 -0.48
CA LEU A 21 2.54 5.77 0.92
C LEU A 21 3.98 5.32 1.06
N ALA A 22 4.43 4.39 0.22
CA ALA A 22 5.84 4.02 0.17
C ALA A 22 6.72 5.22 -0.13
N ALA A 23 6.33 6.04 -1.09
CA ALA A 23 7.02 7.28 -1.42
C ALA A 23 6.98 8.29 -0.28
N PHE A 24 5.85 8.41 0.42
CA PHE A 24 5.66 9.35 1.52
C PHE A 24 6.28 8.86 2.84
N ALA A 25 6.16 7.58 3.17
CA ALA A 25 6.87 6.95 4.28
C ALA A 25 8.37 7.20 4.21
N ALA A 26 8.79 7.40 3.02
CA ALA A 26 10.15 7.66 2.65
C ALA A 26 10.50 9.14 2.52
N SER A 27 9.55 10.07 2.57
CA SER A 27 9.74 11.51 2.33
C SER A 27 10.71 12.20 3.33
N ALA A 28 11.60 11.42 3.89
CA ALA A 28 12.80 11.92 4.53
C ALA A 28 13.90 12.20 3.55
N SER A 29 13.65 12.08 2.22
CA SER A 29 14.86 12.14 1.42
C SER A 29 14.69 11.75 -0.05
N ALA A 30 15.17 12.46 -1.04
CA ALA A 30 15.91 12.13 -2.17
C ALA A 30 15.84 12.54 -3.58
N SER A 31 16.51 12.30 -4.58
CA SER A 31 16.78 13.07 -5.76
C SER A 31 16.64 12.35 -7.10
N GLY A 32 16.41 13.13 -8.14
CA GLY A 32 16.31 12.69 -9.51
C GLY A 32 17.59 12.75 -10.32
N ALA A 33 17.50 12.18 -11.45
CA ALA A 33 18.29 12.03 -12.65
C ALA A 33 19.11 10.73 -12.71
N ASP A 34 18.78 9.92 -13.69
CA ASP A 34 19.38 8.62 -13.98
C ASP A 34 19.45 7.68 -12.76
N ASN A 35 18.47 6.74 -12.70
CA ASN A 35 18.44 5.59 -11.77
C ASN A 35 19.76 5.45 -11.01
N ALA A 36 19.87 6.07 -9.80
CA ALA A 36 21.08 5.98 -9.01
C ALA A 36 21.21 4.55 -8.47
N GLN A 37 21.45 3.61 -9.36
CA GLN A 37 21.89 2.28 -8.99
C GLN A 37 23.16 2.47 -8.16
N ILE A 38 23.19 1.90 -6.98
CA ILE A 38 24.43 1.77 -6.23
C ILE A 38 25.42 1.12 -7.17
N GLY A 39 26.37 1.93 -7.70
CA GLY A 39 27.43 1.43 -8.56
C GLY A 39 28.27 0.37 -7.83
N THR A 40 29.13 -0.31 -8.52
CA THR A 40 30.10 -1.20 -7.88
C THR A 40 30.91 -0.41 -6.85
N ASP A 41 31.46 -1.06 -5.83
CA ASP A 41 32.31 -0.40 -4.84
C ASP A 41 33.50 0.32 -5.49
N GLU A 42 34.02 -0.18 -6.63
CA GLU A 42 35.06 0.49 -7.41
C GLU A 42 34.57 1.80 -8.06
N GLU A 43 33.35 1.84 -8.55
CA GLU A 43 32.77 3.07 -9.14
C GLU A 43 32.43 4.10 -8.07
N ARG A 44 32.00 3.68 -6.88
CA ARG A 44 31.69 4.56 -5.74
C ARG A 44 32.94 5.11 -5.05
N ALA A 45 34.03 4.38 -4.98
CA ALA A 45 35.21 4.70 -4.19
C ALA A 45 35.76 6.13 -4.42
N PRO A 46 35.89 6.66 -5.64
CA PRO A 46 36.34 8.03 -5.88
C PRO A 46 35.37 9.09 -5.31
N HIS A 47 34.05 8.87 -5.45
CA HIS A 47 33.04 9.76 -4.93
C HIS A 47 33.00 9.75 -3.40
N VAL A 48 33.12 8.58 -2.77
CA VAL A 48 33.21 8.44 -1.31
C VAL A 48 34.43 9.16 -0.76
N ALA A 49 35.59 9.02 -1.40
CA ALA A 49 36.80 9.71 -0.98
C ALA A 49 36.67 11.24 -1.07
N ARG A 50 36.11 11.75 -2.17
CA ARG A 50 35.85 13.19 -2.33
C ARG A 50 34.80 13.70 -1.34
N PHE A 51 33.72 12.96 -1.13
CA PHE A 51 32.71 13.29 -0.13
C PHE A 51 33.32 13.40 1.28
N ALA A 52 34.11 12.41 1.70
CA ALA A 52 34.80 12.45 2.99
C ALA A 52 35.75 13.66 3.09
N GLN A 53 36.45 14.03 2.00
CA GLN A 53 37.30 15.23 1.94
C GLN A 53 36.48 16.52 2.11
N LEU A 54 35.33 16.63 1.44
CA LEU A 54 34.44 17.80 1.59
C LEU A 54 33.89 17.91 3.01
N MET A 55 33.56 16.78 3.63
CA MET A 55 33.05 16.75 4.99
C MET A 55 34.13 16.95 6.06
N SER A 56 35.42 16.80 5.75
CA SER A 56 36.53 17.05 6.67
C SER A 56 36.85 18.54 6.88
N ALA A 57 36.25 19.45 6.14
CA ALA A 57 36.40 20.88 6.35
C ALA A 57 35.88 21.28 7.76
N PRO A 58 36.54 22.22 8.46
CA PRO A 58 36.14 22.64 9.80
C PRO A 58 34.65 23.03 9.81
N HIS A 59 33.92 22.55 10.82
CA HIS A 59 32.48 22.77 10.95
C HIS A 59 32.22 23.64 12.17
N GLU A 60 31.62 24.77 11.96
CA GLU A 60 30.99 25.52 13.03
C GLU A 60 29.59 24.93 13.28
N TRP A 61 29.47 23.96 14.18
CA TRP A 61 28.19 23.45 14.67
C TRP A 61 27.31 24.55 15.26
N GLU A 62 27.97 25.63 15.77
CA GLU A 62 27.31 26.81 16.31
C GLU A 62 26.52 27.61 15.25
N ALA A 63 26.79 27.38 13.98
CA ALA A 63 26.05 28.00 12.85
C ALA A 63 24.96 27.11 12.26
N PHE A 64 24.56 26.02 12.93
CA PHE A 64 23.42 25.23 12.46
C PHE A 64 22.14 26.08 12.57
N MET A 65 21.70 26.57 11.46
CA MET A 65 20.42 27.28 11.38
C MET A 65 19.29 26.28 11.59
N PRO A 66 18.29 26.59 12.44
CA PRO A 66 17.07 25.81 12.46
C PRO A 66 16.49 25.75 11.04
N PRO A 67 15.79 24.67 10.69
CA PRO A 67 15.19 24.54 9.37
C PRO A 67 14.27 25.72 9.08
N PRO A 68 14.09 26.08 7.80
CA PRO A 68 13.01 26.96 7.41
C PRO A 68 11.70 26.42 7.98
N ALA A 69 10.85 27.30 8.48
CA ALA A 69 9.58 26.90 9.04
C ALA A 69 8.67 26.17 8.01
N GLU A 70 8.94 26.36 6.73
CA GLU A 70 8.14 25.80 5.63
C GLU A 70 9.04 25.54 4.41
N GLU A 71 9.01 24.31 3.90
CA GLU A 71 9.68 23.89 2.65
C GLU A 71 8.64 23.38 1.67
N TRP A 72 8.76 23.76 0.40
CA TRP A 72 7.85 23.37 -0.68
C TRP A 72 8.61 22.66 -1.79
N TYR A 73 7.95 21.65 -2.39
CA TYR A 73 8.50 20.85 -3.47
C TYR A 73 7.44 20.69 -4.55
N THR A 74 7.82 20.90 -5.79
CA THR A 74 7.02 20.50 -6.95
C THR A 74 7.15 19.01 -7.15
N VAL A 75 6.05 18.30 -7.29
CA VAL A 75 6.03 16.86 -7.57
C VAL A 75 5.69 16.60 -9.03
N THR A 76 6.55 15.84 -9.70
CA THR A 76 6.35 15.36 -11.08
C THR A 76 6.33 13.84 -11.11
N ILE A 77 5.63 13.25 -12.09
CA ILE A 77 5.73 11.82 -12.43
C ILE A 77 5.95 11.72 -13.93
N ALA A 78 7.02 11.03 -14.34
CA ALA A 78 7.45 10.98 -15.75
C ALA A 78 7.53 12.40 -16.38
N ASP A 79 8.15 13.34 -15.65
CA ASP A 79 8.32 14.76 -15.98
C ASP A 79 7.01 15.58 -16.07
N VAL A 80 5.86 14.99 -15.77
CA VAL A 80 4.57 15.70 -15.76
C VAL A 80 4.31 16.22 -14.35
N PRO A 81 4.10 17.53 -14.14
CA PRO A 81 3.71 18.07 -12.84
C PRO A 81 2.37 17.48 -12.40
N VAL A 82 2.35 16.89 -11.20
CA VAL A 82 1.16 16.21 -10.66
C VAL A 82 0.70 16.79 -9.31
N GLY A 83 1.52 17.62 -8.67
CA GLY A 83 1.18 18.15 -7.36
C GLY A 83 2.36 18.77 -6.63
N PHE A 84 2.26 18.78 -5.30
CA PHE A 84 3.31 19.32 -4.43
C PHE A 84 3.54 18.43 -3.19
N MET A 85 4.69 18.65 -2.56
CA MET A 85 4.96 18.21 -1.20
C MET A 85 5.34 19.43 -0.36
N GLN A 86 4.92 19.44 0.89
CA GLN A 86 5.20 20.51 1.85
C GLN A 86 5.70 19.88 3.16
N THR A 87 6.75 20.49 3.74
CA THR A 87 7.18 20.19 5.11
C THR A 87 7.07 21.45 5.95
N VAL A 88 6.42 21.36 7.11
CA VAL A 88 6.28 22.46 8.06
C VAL A 88 6.84 22.03 9.41
N VAL A 89 7.70 22.87 9.98
CA VAL A 89 8.24 22.70 11.32
C VAL A 89 7.77 23.87 12.17
N SER A 90 7.13 23.58 13.30
CA SER A 90 6.59 24.56 14.22
C SER A 90 6.80 24.14 15.68
N ASP A 91 6.54 25.03 16.62
CA ASP A 91 6.47 24.64 18.04
C ASP A 91 5.21 23.81 18.29
N ALA A 92 5.34 22.77 19.11
CA ALA A 92 4.22 22.00 19.63
C ALA A 92 3.62 22.68 20.87
N ASP A 93 2.38 22.34 21.23
CA ASP A 93 1.66 22.98 22.36
C ASP A 93 2.34 22.79 23.72
N ASP A 94 3.08 21.69 23.87
CA ASP A 94 3.87 21.38 25.09
C ASP A 94 5.26 22.02 25.09
N GLY A 95 5.58 22.85 24.09
CA GLY A 95 6.89 23.46 23.89
C GLY A 95 7.90 22.56 23.18
N GLY A 96 7.49 21.40 22.68
CA GLY A 96 8.24 20.54 21.79
C GLY A 96 8.31 21.05 20.36
N ILE A 97 8.60 20.13 19.43
CA ILE A 97 8.65 20.38 17.98
C ILE A 97 7.52 19.60 17.32
N LYS A 98 6.77 20.26 16.46
CA LYS A 98 5.79 19.66 15.59
C LYS A 98 6.29 19.69 14.14
N THR A 99 6.41 18.53 13.53
CA THR A 99 6.73 18.38 12.11
C THR A 99 5.51 17.86 11.39
N MET A 100 5.09 18.56 10.35
CA MET A 100 4.01 18.15 9.44
C MET A 100 4.59 17.97 8.04
N GLU A 101 4.26 16.90 7.38
CA GLU A 101 4.58 16.64 5.98
C GLU A 101 3.28 16.34 5.24
N LEU A 102 3.05 17.03 4.14
CA LEU A 102 1.89 16.88 3.27
C LEU A 102 2.36 16.63 1.84
N MET A 103 1.87 15.58 1.21
CA MET A 103 1.96 15.38 -0.24
C MET A 103 0.56 15.40 -0.83
N ASP A 104 0.34 16.22 -1.85
CA ASP A 104 -0.94 16.38 -2.56
C ASP A 104 -0.69 16.21 -4.06
N VAL A 105 -1.23 15.15 -4.66
CA VAL A 105 -0.97 14.77 -6.04
C VAL A 105 -2.24 14.36 -6.79
N GLN A 106 -2.21 14.51 -8.11
CA GLN A 106 -3.28 14.14 -9.03
C GLN A 106 -2.77 13.12 -10.05
N VAL A 107 -3.59 12.13 -10.36
CA VAL A 107 -3.27 11.07 -11.32
C VAL A 107 -4.48 10.76 -12.20
N SER A 108 -4.24 10.27 -13.40
CA SER A 108 -5.31 9.83 -14.30
C SER A 108 -5.75 8.40 -13.98
N ARG A 109 -7.06 8.17 -14.06
CA ARG A 109 -7.70 6.85 -13.91
C ARG A 109 -8.67 6.64 -15.08
N GLY A 110 -8.14 6.38 -16.26
CA GLY A 110 -8.93 6.31 -17.47
C GLY A 110 -9.46 7.70 -17.86
N VAL A 111 -10.76 7.92 -17.74
CA VAL A 111 -11.40 9.21 -18.07
C VAL A 111 -11.49 10.17 -16.89
N ASP A 112 -11.20 9.71 -15.68
CA ASP A 112 -11.33 10.49 -14.46
C ASP A 112 -9.96 10.87 -13.89
N THR A 113 -9.90 12.00 -13.19
CA THR A 113 -8.74 12.43 -12.42
C THR A 113 -9.01 12.17 -10.93
N SER A 114 -8.08 11.51 -10.27
CA SER A 114 -8.15 11.28 -8.84
C SER A 114 -7.13 12.15 -8.11
N LYS A 115 -7.58 12.79 -7.04
CA LYS A 115 -6.74 13.55 -6.13
C LYS A 115 -6.44 12.71 -4.91
N MET A 116 -5.18 12.75 -4.47
CA MET A 116 -4.71 12.05 -3.28
C MET A 116 -3.88 13.00 -2.43
N ALA A 117 -4.12 12.98 -1.13
CA ALA A 117 -3.31 13.70 -0.18
C ALA A 117 -2.90 12.77 0.97
N PHE A 118 -1.66 12.93 1.40
CA PHE A 118 -1.07 12.20 2.50
C PHE A 118 -0.46 13.20 3.46
N GLU A 119 -0.86 13.15 4.70
CA GLU A 119 -0.36 14.03 5.74
C GLU A 119 0.22 13.19 6.89
N THR A 120 1.44 13.50 7.32
CA THR A 120 2.04 12.92 8.52
C THR A 120 2.35 14.03 9.52
N VAL A 121 2.08 13.78 10.79
CA VAL A 121 2.39 14.70 11.87
C VAL A 121 3.19 13.97 12.94
N PHE A 122 4.26 14.60 13.42
CA PHE A 122 5.02 14.17 14.59
C PHE A 122 5.08 15.31 15.59
N GLU A 123 4.88 15.00 16.86
CA GLU A 123 5.19 15.88 17.98
C GLU A 123 6.30 15.22 18.80
N GLU A 124 7.39 15.96 19.00
CA GLU A 124 8.63 15.47 19.60
C GLU A 124 9.12 16.46 20.64
N SER A 125 9.85 15.99 21.64
CA SER A 125 10.45 16.89 22.63
C SER A 125 11.44 17.85 21.95
N LYS A 126 11.53 19.07 22.48
CA LYS A 126 12.48 20.07 21.98
C LYS A 126 13.92 19.61 22.22
N LEU A 127 14.70 19.59 21.14
CA LEU A 127 16.13 19.35 21.25
C LEU A 127 16.81 20.49 21.99
N GLU A 128 17.47 20.21 23.11
CA GLU A 128 18.53 21.04 23.59
C GLU A 128 19.80 20.72 22.77
N LEU A 129 20.00 21.51 21.69
CA LEU A 129 21.27 21.47 20.96
C LEU A 129 22.34 22.14 21.84
N PRO A 130 23.25 21.46 22.50
CA PRO A 130 24.65 21.51 22.14
C PRO A 130 25.50 20.27 22.43
N ASN A 131 24.99 19.18 22.91
CA ASN A 131 25.81 18.00 23.17
C ASN A 131 25.26 16.74 22.52
N VAL A 132 25.43 16.64 21.18
CA VAL A 132 25.19 15.44 20.38
C VAL A 132 26.07 14.23 20.82
N ALA A 133 26.88 14.39 21.86
CA ALA A 133 27.69 13.32 22.42
C ALA A 133 27.07 12.64 23.67
N ALA A 134 25.96 13.14 24.17
CA ALA A 134 25.30 12.56 25.33
C ALA A 134 23.79 12.74 25.19
N VAL A 135 23.14 11.76 24.64
CA VAL A 135 21.68 11.59 24.75
C VAL A 135 21.42 11.23 26.22
N PRO A 136 20.59 11.99 26.98
CA PRO A 136 20.37 11.75 28.41
C PRO A 136 19.63 10.42 28.66
N ALA A 137 20.00 9.64 29.72
CA ALA A 137 19.42 8.36 30.07
C ALA A 137 17.99 8.46 30.65
N GLY A 138 16.96 7.85 30.01
CA GLY A 138 15.62 7.66 30.59
C GLY A 138 14.41 8.10 29.78
N ARG A 139 14.52 9.11 28.89
CA ARG A 139 13.49 9.47 27.89
C ARG A 139 13.94 9.17 26.45
N GLU A 140 14.97 8.48 26.28
CA GLU A 140 15.94 8.52 25.20
C GLU A 140 15.66 7.51 24.10
N ARG A 141 14.83 6.52 24.38
CA ARG A 141 14.60 5.40 23.46
C ARG A 141 13.92 5.80 22.15
N TYR A 142 13.13 6.89 22.15
CA TYR A 142 12.30 7.29 21.01
C TYR A 142 12.34 8.79 20.69
N GLY A 143 13.41 9.50 21.08
CA GLY A 143 13.55 10.93 20.78
C GLY A 143 12.46 11.81 21.41
N GLY A 144 11.80 11.33 22.49
CA GLY A 144 10.73 12.09 23.17
C GLY A 144 9.48 12.31 22.31
N VAL A 145 9.17 11.42 21.38
CA VAL A 145 7.94 11.46 20.59
C VAL A 145 6.74 11.29 21.50
N THR A 146 5.76 12.18 21.38
CA THR A 146 4.51 12.16 22.14
C THR A 146 3.31 11.85 21.27
N LEU A 147 3.37 12.22 19.99
CA LEU A 147 2.32 11.98 19.01
C LEU A 147 2.92 11.65 17.64
N MET A 148 2.34 10.66 16.99
CA MET A 148 2.46 10.44 15.54
C MET A 148 1.06 10.33 14.96
N ALA A 149 0.79 10.99 13.85
CA ALA A 149 -0.48 10.89 13.15
C ALA A 149 -0.24 10.76 11.64
N TYR A 150 -1.16 10.06 11.01
CA TYR A 150 -1.20 9.88 9.57
C TYR A 150 -2.63 10.06 9.07
N ASP A 151 -2.79 10.86 8.05
CA ASP A 151 -4.07 11.13 7.40
C ASP A 151 -3.91 10.91 5.90
N GLN A 152 -4.73 10.02 5.37
CA GLN A 152 -4.79 9.72 3.95
C GLN A 152 -6.15 10.12 3.41
N ARG A 153 -6.15 10.98 2.41
CA ARG A 153 -7.34 11.42 1.69
C ARG A 153 -7.28 10.94 0.26
N PHE A 154 -8.29 10.21 -0.14
CA PHE A 154 -8.45 9.78 -1.51
C PHE A 154 -9.87 10.12 -1.98
N ALA A 155 -9.99 10.98 -3.00
CA ALA A 155 -11.25 11.54 -3.44
C ALA A 155 -12.04 12.16 -2.27
N GLU A 156 -13.15 11.55 -1.84
CA GLU A 156 -13.98 12.00 -0.73
C GLU A 156 -13.74 11.23 0.57
N ASN A 157 -12.94 10.16 0.52
CA ASN A 157 -12.70 9.31 1.68
C ASN A 157 -11.42 9.69 2.42
N THR A 158 -11.48 9.60 3.74
CA THR A 158 -10.37 9.88 4.63
C THR A 158 -10.14 8.69 5.56
N VAL A 159 -8.89 8.27 5.67
CA VAL A 159 -8.44 7.33 6.70
C VAL A 159 -7.42 8.05 7.56
N ALA A 160 -7.72 8.23 8.83
CA ALA A 160 -6.84 8.87 9.79
C ALA A 160 -6.37 7.86 10.84
N MET A 161 -5.09 7.89 11.15
CA MET A 161 -4.47 7.09 12.20
C MET A 161 -3.66 7.98 13.14
N GLY A 162 -3.77 7.74 14.42
CA GLY A 162 -2.99 8.40 15.45
C GLY A 162 -2.31 7.38 16.36
N ALA A 163 -1.10 7.68 16.80
CA ALA A 163 -0.39 6.93 17.81
C ALA A 163 0.09 7.92 18.88
N ARG A 164 -0.53 7.87 20.05
CA ARG A 164 -0.17 8.70 21.19
C ARG A 164 0.67 7.87 22.17
N ILE A 165 1.87 8.33 22.44
CA ILE A 165 2.79 7.63 23.33
C ILE A 165 2.58 8.11 24.75
N ARG A 166 2.30 7.18 25.65
CA ARG A 166 2.17 7.39 27.09
C ARG A 166 3.06 6.37 27.82
N ASP A 167 3.22 6.51 29.12
CA ASP A 167 4.09 5.73 30.02
C ASP A 167 4.16 4.22 29.72
N GLY A 168 4.93 3.85 28.68
CA GLY A 168 5.17 2.45 28.31
C GLY A 168 4.15 1.83 27.34
N ASP A 169 3.21 2.63 26.84
CA ASP A 169 2.11 2.20 25.97
C ASP A 169 1.93 3.13 24.77
N ILE A 170 1.40 2.60 23.68
CA ILE A 170 0.96 3.35 22.50
C ILE A 170 -0.55 3.22 22.40
N GLU A 171 -1.27 4.32 22.61
CA GLU A 171 -2.68 4.44 22.32
C GLU A 171 -2.83 4.70 20.81
N LEU A 172 -3.32 3.70 20.09
CA LEU A 172 -3.62 3.81 18.65
C LEU A 172 -5.06 4.24 18.46
N THR A 173 -5.25 5.29 17.67
CA THR A 173 -6.57 5.71 17.20
C THR A 173 -6.64 5.52 15.70
N SER A 174 -7.71 4.94 15.19
CA SER A 174 -8.01 4.90 13.75
C SER A 174 -9.42 5.41 13.51
N ASN A 175 -9.59 6.20 12.45
CA ASN A 175 -10.84 6.83 12.09
C ASN A 175 -11.03 6.73 10.57
N ASN A 176 -12.16 6.18 10.16
CA ASN A 176 -12.55 6.02 8.77
C ASN A 176 -13.59 7.06 8.29
N GLY A 177 -13.75 8.16 9.04
CA GLY A 177 -14.74 9.19 8.77
C GLY A 177 -16.08 9.00 9.49
N GLU A 178 -16.42 7.78 9.95
CA GLU A 178 -17.68 7.51 10.66
C GLU A 178 -17.46 7.24 12.16
N LYS A 179 -16.46 6.48 12.50
CA LYS A 179 -16.24 5.98 13.87
C LYS A 179 -14.76 5.95 14.20
N GLU A 180 -14.44 6.35 15.41
CA GLU A 180 -13.11 6.24 15.96
C GLU A 180 -12.97 4.92 16.71
N HIS A 181 -11.91 4.18 16.42
CA HIS A 181 -11.48 3.00 17.12
C HIS A 181 -10.21 3.29 17.91
N VAL A 182 -10.19 2.86 19.17
CA VAL A 182 -9.04 3.01 20.06
C VAL A 182 -8.55 1.62 20.47
N SER A 183 -7.26 1.40 20.29
CA SER A 183 -6.58 0.18 20.73
C SER A 183 -5.25 0.52 21.40
N HIS A 184 -4.65 -0.43 22.11
CA HIS A 184 -3.41 -0.24 22.84
C HIS A 184 -2.38 -1.28 22.42
N VAL A 185 -1.13 -0.84 22.27
CA VAL A 185 0.01 -1.68 21.91
C VAL A 185 1.20 -1.33 22.80
N ASP A 186 1.93 -2.34 23.25
CA ASP A 186 3.14 -2.14 24.03
C ASP A 186 4.17 -1.30 23.25
N LEU A 187 4.82 -0.37 23.93
CA LEU A 187 5.90 0.41 23.34
C LEU A 187 7.07 -0.53 22.97
N PRO A 188 7.62 -0.44 21.73
CA PRO A 188 8.80 -1.20 21.35
C PRO A 188 9.94 -1.05 22.32
N THR A 189 10.69 -2.13 22.54
CA THR A 189 11.85 -2.14 23.46
C THR A 189 13.12 -1.63 22.79
N GLU A 190 13.15 -1.59 21.47
CA GLU A 190 14.24 -1.04 20.68
C GLU A 190 14.30 0.47 20.80
N ASP A 191 15.50 1.04 20.63
CA ASP A 191 15.68 2.49 20.54
C ASP A 191 15.27 2.98 19.14
N TRP A 192 14.54 4.08 19.07
CA TRP A 192 14.13 4.68 17.81
C TRP A 192 13.97 6.21 17.95
N LEU A 193 13.97 6.90 16.81
CA LEU A 193 13.90 8.35 16.74
C LEU A 193 12.63 8.78 16.01
N GLY A 194 12.05 9.88 16.43
CA GLY A 194 11.01 10.57 15.71
C GLY A 194 11.53 11.25 14.43
N ARG A 195 10.66 11.94 13.74
CA ARG A 195 10.94 12.48 12.39
C ARG A 195 12.09 13.50 12.39
N MET A 196 12.04 14.48 13.28
CA MET A 196 13.06 15.54 13.35
C MET A 196 14.38 15.00 13.88
N HIS A 197 14.33 14.18 14.93
CA HIS A 197 15.52 13.57 15.51
C HIS A 197 16.24 12.66 14.52
N ALA A 198 15.52 11.88 13.74
CA ALA A 198 16.07 11.04 12.68
C ALA A 198 16.77 11.88 11.58
N ARG A 199 16.15 13.00 11.16
CA ARG A 199 16.75 13.94 10.20
C ARG A 199 18.05 14.57 10.73
N LEU A 200 18.07 14.93 12.01
CA LEU A 200 19.25 15.51 12.64
C LEU A 200 20.37 14.47 12.82
N GLU A 201 20.05 13.24 13.16
CA GLU A 201 21.05 12.17 13.28
C GLU A 201 21.65 11.81 11.91
N PHE A 202 20.82 11.73 10.86
CA PHE A 202 21.31 11.61 9.49
C PHE A 202 22.26 12.78 9.15
N SER A 203 21.84 14.02 9.38
CA SER A 203 22.64 15.22 9.11
C SER A 203 23.97 15.20 9.86
N ARG A 204 23.96 14.78 11.12
CA ARG A 204 25.18 14.64 11.94
C ARG A 204 26.15 13.64 11.35
N GLN A 205 25.70 12.43 11.01
CA GLN A 205 26.56 11.39 10.44
C GLN A 205 27.05 11.75 9.04
N CYS A 206 26.20 12.33 8.21
CA CYS A 206 26.57 12.84 6.89
C CYS A 206 27.68 13.91 6.99
N ARG A 207 27.57 14.87 7.90
CA ARG A 207 28.59 15.90 8.15
C ARG A 207 29.91 15.33 8.70
N LEU A 208 29.90 14.16 9.30
CA LEU A 208 31.08 13.41 9.68
C LEU A 208 31.69 12.60 8.52
N GLY A 209 31.07 12.64 7.35
CA GLY A 209 31.53 11.95 6.13
C GLY A 209 31.21 10.46 6.12
N ALA A 210 30.26 10.00 6.94
CA ALA A 210 29.83 8.60 6.93
C ALA A 210 29.16 8.28 5.57
N PRO A 211 29.64 7.28 4.81
CA PRO A 211 29.05 6.92 3.51
C PRO A 211 27.86 5.97 3.65
N GLU A 212 27.62 5.43 4.82
CA GLU A 212 26.49 4.57 5.16
C GLU A 212 25.95 4.99 6.52
N ILE A 213 24.66 5.23 6.59
CA ILE A 213 23.97 5.75 7.77
C ILE A 213 22.72 4.89 7.97
N VAL A 214 22.53 4.39 9.20
CA VAL A 214 21.32 3.67 9.59
C VAL A 214 20.70 4.38 10.77
N VAL A 215 19.43 4.73 10.64
CA VAL A 215 18.63 5.35 11.70
C VAL A 215 17.43 4.48 11.98
N GLN A 216 17.20 4.13 13.22
CA GLN A 216 15.97 3.45 13.64
C GLN A 216 14.88 4.49 13.89
N THR A 217 13.71 4.26 13.29
CA THR A 217 12.57 5.17 13.42
C THR A 217 11.26 4.37 13.47
N MET A 218 10.21 5.03 13.88
CA MET A 218 8.83 4.54 13.75
C MET A 218 8.08 5.46 12.79
N ARG A 219 7.24 4.88 11.97
CA ARG A 219 6.45 5.60 10.98
C ARG A 219 4.98 5.23 11.13
N PRO A 220 4.07 6.19 11.36
CA PRO A 220 2.66 5.89 11.62
C PRO A 220 2.01 5.13 10.46
N GLU A 221 2.40 5.40 9.22
CA GLU A 221 1.92 4.72 8.03
C GLU A 221 2.39 3.25 7.91
N LEU A 222 3.42 2.86 8.65
CA LEU A 222 3.92 1.47 8.70
C LEU A 222 3.43 0.70 9.93
N GLY A 223 2.62 1.35 10.76
CA GLY A 223 2.15 0.81 12.03
C GLY A 223 3.15 0.96 13.19
N PRO A 224 2.80 0.47 14.39
CA PRO A 224 3.55 0.68 15.61
C PRO A 224 4.77 -0.27 15.72
N LYS A 225 5.67 -0.20 14.74
CA LYS A 225 6.92 -0.99 14.72
C LYS A 225 8.12 -0.13 14.40
N VAL A 226 9.27 -0.52 14.94
CA VAL A 226 10.57 0.11 14.62
C VAL A 226 11.07 -0.41 13.28
N VAL A 227 11.49 0.51 12.41
CA VAL A 227 12.08 0.21 11.11
C VAL A 227 13.46 0.87 10.99
N ASN A 228 14.36 0.25 10.22
CA ASN A 228 15.63 0.87 9.86
C ASN A 228 15.45 1.70 8.59
N LEU A 229 15.85 2.95 8.66
CA LEU A 229 16.07 3.83 7.53
C LEU A 229 17.56 3.77 7.21
N SER A 230 17.92 3.09 6.12
CA SER A 230 19.32 2.87 5.70
C SER A 230 19.63 3.73 4.50
N SER A 231 20.53 4.72 4.67
CA SER A 231 20.98 5.63 3.64
C SER A 231 22.41 5.29 3.22
N THR A 232 22.62 5.05 1.93
CA THR A 232 23.93 4.72 1.34
C THR A 232 24.32 5.81 0.36
N PHE A 233 25.45 6.49 0.58
CA PHE A 233 25.98 7.50 -0.33
C PHE A 233 26.36 6.85 -1.68
N VAL A 234 25.94 7.47 -2.78
CA VAL A 234 26.18 6.97 -4.15
C VAL A 234 27.26 7.78 -4.86
N ARG A 235 27.04 9.08 -5.04
CA ARG A 235 27.90 9.98 -5.79
C ARG A 235 27.70 11.44 -5.39
N LEU A 236 28.56 12.30 -5.90
CA LEU A 236 28.33 13.75 -5.94
C LEU A 236 27.74 14.10 -7.31
N ASP A 237 26.84 15.08 -7.32
CA ASP A 237 26.20 15.60 -8.54
C ASP A 237 25.76 17.05 -8.33
N ASP A 238 25.53 17.78 -9.41
CA ASP A 238 24.94 19.11 -9.33
C ASP A 238 23.41 19.03 -9.32
N VAL A 239 22.77 19.60 -8.32
CA VAL A 239 21.32 19.57 -8.10
C VAL A 239 20.78 20.99 -7.95
N TRP A 240 19.60 21.25 -8.49
CA TRP A 240 18.91 22.54 -8.34
C TRP A 240 18.42 22.74 -6.90
N ASP A 241 18.80 23.88 -6.28
CA ASP A 241 18.44 24.21 -4.87
C ASP A 241 17.25 25.16 -4.73
N GLY A 242 16.55 25.45 -5.83
CA GLY A 242 15.49 26.45 -5.95
C GLY A 242 15.95 27.74 -6.62
N GLU A 243 17.27 28.02 -6.67
CA GLU A 243 17.85 29.25 -7.25
C GLU A 243 18.98 28.96 -8.25
N GLN A 244 19.79 27.95 -7.96
CA GLN A 244 20.97 27.61 -8.77
C GLN A 244 21.33 26.11 -8.65
N MET A 245 22.23 25.65 -9.54
CA MET A 245 22.81 24.31 -9.41
C MET A 245 23.89 24.32 -8.32
N VAL A 246 23.82 23.39 -7.39
CA VAL A 246 24.77 23.26 -6.28
C VAL A 246 25.30 21.83 -6.16
N GLU A 247 26.60 21.69 -5.88
CA GLU A 247 27.20 20.38 -5.66
C GLU A 247 26.53 19.71 -4.45
N SER A 248 26.03 18.50 -4.68
CA SER A 248 25.17 17.77 -3.72
C SER A 248 25.58 16.33 -3.60
N SER A 249 25.37 15.77 -2.41
CA SER A 249 25.52 14.35 -2.16
C SER A 249 24.23 13.60 -2.52
N ILE A 250 24.35 12.54 -3.31
CA ILE A 250 23.26 11.67 -3.73
C ILE A 250 23.32 10.40 -2.89
N TRP A 251 22.18 10.02 -2.33
CA TRP A 251 22.02 8.87 -1.45
C TRP A 251 20.96 7.93 -1.99
N THR A 252 21.11 6.65 -1.75
CA THR A 252 20.02 5.68 -1.88
C THR A 252 19.50 5.35 -0.50
N VAL A 253 18.20 5.42 -0.31
CA VAL A 253 17.53 5.14 0.96
C VAL A 253 16.62 3.94 0.83
N SER A 254 16.71 3.05 1.80
CA SER A 254 15.83 1.90 1.96
C SER A 254 15.23 1.86 3.36
N ILE A 255 14.03 1.34 3.47
CA ILE A 255 13.33 1.11 4.73
C ILE A 255 13.14 -0.39 4.91
N THR A 256 13.41 -0.91 6.10
CA THR A 256 13.16 -2.33 6.41
C THR A 256 11.71 -2.70 6.11
N ASP A 257 11.50 -3.83 5.46
CA ASP A 257 10.20 -4.36 5.03
C ASP A 257 9.48 -3.54 3.94
N VAL A 258 10.08 -2.46 3.45
CA VAL A 258 9.59 -1.69 2.31
C VAL A 258 10.47 -1.99 1.10
N PRO A 259 10.00 -2.77 0.12
CA PRO A 259 10.82 -3.24 -1.00
C PRO A 259 10.99 -2.17 -2.10
N VAL A 260 11.10 -0.91 -1.72
CA VAL A 260 11.30 0.21 -2.61
C VAL A 260 12.53 0.99 -2.16
N ASN A 261 13.42 1.28 -3.09
CA ASN A 261 14.56 2.15 -2.87
C ASN A 261 14.27 3.53 -3.44
N MET A 262 14.67 4.52 -2.69
CA MET A 262 14.63 5.92 -3.10
C MET A 262 16.03 6.45 -3.26
N THR A 263 16.14 7.57 -3.90
CA THR A 263 17.38 8.30 -4.03
C THR A 263 17.29 9.70 -3.43
N GLU A 264 18.32 10.26 -2.79
CA GLU A 264 18.33 11.50 -2.00
C GLU A 264 19.39 12.49 -2.40
N SER A 265 19.10 13.82 -2.38
CA SER A 265 20.15 14.82 -2.52
C SER A 265 20.14 15.87 -1.43
N TYR A 266 21.35 16.15 -0.99
CA TYR A 266 21.62 17.18 0.01
C TYR A 266 22.82 18.02 -0.41
N PRO A 267 22.81 19.36 -0.21
CA PRO A 267 23.97 20.18 -0.49
C PRO A 267 25.15 19.74 0.38
N VAL A 268 26.36 19.76 -0.20
CA VAL A 268 27.60 19.43 0.52
C VAL A 268 28.30 20.66 1.13
N ALA A 269 27.77 21.85 0.88
CA ALA A 269 28.29 23.11 1.39
C ALA A 269 27.18 23.99 1.98
N GLY A 270 27.57 25.05 2.67
CA GLY A 270 26.65 25.99 3.28
C GLY A 270 26.08 25.55 4.64
N PRO A 271 25.24 26.39 5.27
CA PRO A 271 24.69 26.13 6.61
C PRO A 271 23.71 24.95 6.65
N LEU A 272 23.01 24.69 5.55
CA LEU A 272 22.02 23.62 5.44
C LEU A 272 22.57 22.33 4.80
N ARG A 273 23.91 22.21 4.66
CA ARG A 273 24.54 20.99 4.11
C ARG A 273 24.12 19.76 4.91
N CYS A 274 23.94 18.65 4.21
CA CYS A 274 23.49 17.38 4.80
C CYS A 274 22.17 17.48 5.60
N TYR A 275 21.44 18.57 5.49
CA TYR A 275 20.19 18.77 6.23
C TYR A 275 19.01 19.07 5.30
N ARG A 276 19.17 20.08 4.42
CA ARG A 276 18.09 20.49 3.53
C ARG A 276 18.00 19.51 2.36
N MET A 277 16.88 18.85 2.23
CA MET A 277 16.62 18.03 1.06
C MET A 277 16.38 18.94 -0.15
N LEU A 278 17.03 18.64 -1.28
CA LEU A 278 16.85 19.42 -2.52
C LEU A 278 15.88 18.74 -3.46
N GLN A 279 16.00 17.44 -3.58
CA GLN A 279 15.13 16.65 -4.43
C GLN A 279 14.83 15.30 -3.80
N MET A 280 13.73 14.68 -4.17
CA MET A 280 13.33 13.32 -3.85
C MET A 280 12.93 12.58 -5.12
N GLY A 281 13.37 11.35 -5.32
CA GLY A 281 12.97 10.52 -6.46
C GLY A 281 12.64 9.09 -6.10
N LEU A 282 11.70 8.52 -6.81
CA LEU A 282 11.20 7.17 -6.62
C LEU A 282 10.80 6.55 -7.95
N ASP A 283 11.33 5.35 -8.24
CA ASP A 283 10.87 4.57 -9.39
C ASP A 283 9.47 4.00 -9.12
N MET A 284 8.52 4.41 -9.94
CA MET A 284 7.14 3.94 -9.90
C MET A 284 6.82 3.16 -11.18
N PRO A 285 5.89 2.20 -11.15
CA PRO A 285 5.53 1.43 -12.34
C PRO A 285 5.02 2.27 -13.52
N PHE A 286 4.54 3.49 -13.26
CA PHE A 286 3.97 4.43 -14.25
C PHE A 286 4.85 5.66 -14.49
N GLY A 287 6.11 5.62 -14.05
CA GLY A 287 7.10 6.68 -14.28
C GLY A 287 7.87 7.05 -13.02
N PHE A 288 8.95 7.78 -13.20
CA PHE A 288 9.76 8.26 -12.09
C PHE A 288 9.06 9.41 -11.40
N LEU A 289 8.76 9.26 -10.10
CA LEU A 289 8.28 10.34 -9.25
C LEU A 289 9.48 11.16 -8.79
N LEU A 290 9.40 12.47 -8.96
CA LEU A 290 10.42 13.42 -8.51
C LEU A 290 9.74 14.58 -7.75
N ALA A 291 10.12 14.76 -6.48
CA ALA A 291 9.84 15.97 -5.73
C ALA A 291 11.08 16.85 -5.70
N SER A 292 11.00 18.06 -6.22
CA SER A 292 12.12 19.02 -6.30
C SER A 292 11.82 20.26 -5.50
N LEU A 293 12.79 20.72 -4.70
CA LEU A 293 12.68 21.96 -3.93
C LEU A 293 12.29 23.12 -4.84
N SER A 294 11.27 23.85 -4.45
CA SER A 294 10.71 24.95 -5.20
C SER A 294 10.16 26.05 -4.27
N ASP A 295 9.75 27.17 -4.83
CA ASP A 295 8.94 28.11 -4.11
C ASP A 295 7.48 27.64 -3.99
N LYS A 296 6.74 28.25 -3.05
CA LYS A 296 5.35 27.92 -2.78
C LYS A 296 4.43 28.11 -4.00
N GLU A 297 4.66 29.14 -4.79
CA GLU A 297 3.81 29.47 -5.94
C GLU A 297 3.96 28.41 -7.02
N ALA A 298 5.19 28.01 -7.35
CA ALA A 298 5.47 26.95 -8.31
C ALA A 298 4.92 25.60 -7.86
N ALA A 299 5.06 25.26 -6.58
CA ALA A 299 4.51 24.04 -6.00
C ALA A 299 2.98 23.97 -6.10
N LEU A 300 2.29 25.05 -5.73
CA LEU A 300 0.83 25.12 -5.82
C LEU A 300 0.33 25.17 -7.27
N GLU A 301 1.10 25.76 -8.19
CA GLU A 301 0.76 25.76 -9.63
C GLU A 301 0.80 24.34 -10.21
N ALA A 302 1.75 23.52 -9.78
CA ALA A 302 1.87 22.12 -10.19
C ALA A 302 0.63 21.28 -9.81
N ALA A 303 -0.05 21.63 -8.72
CA ALA A 303 -1.25 20.95 -8.25
C ALA A 303 -2.56 21.45 -8.87
N LYS A 304 -2.53 22.54 -9.65
CA LYS A 304 -3.75 23.05 -10.27
C LYS A 304 -4.25 22.11 -11.37
N PRO A 305 -5.57 21.88 -11.46
CA PRO A 305 -6.15 21.15 -12.57
C PRO A 305 -5.85 21.87 -13.90
N ASP A 306 -5.34 21.13 -14.87
CA ASP A 306 -5.10 21.62 -16.23
C ASP A 306 -5.66 20.60 -17.23
N ALA A 307 -6.70 21.01 -17.96
CA ALA A 307 -7.36 20.15 -18.96
C ALA A 307 -6.43 19.74 -20.14
N ASN A 308 -5.34 20.47 -20.35
CA ASN A 308 -4.36 20.15 -21.39
C ASN A 308 -3.21 19.28 -20.87
N ARG A 309 -3.09 19.10 -19.57
CA ARG A 309 -2.07 18.28 -18.94
C ARG A 309 -2.47 16.80 -19.03
N LYS A 310 -1.66 16.03 -19.71
CA LYS A 310 -1.82 14.57 -19.75
C LYS A 310 -1.19 13.97 -18.52
N LEU A 311 -2.01 13.73 -17.49
CA LEU A 311 -1.56 13.09 -16.26
C LEU A 311 -1.10 11.64 -16.52
N PRO A 312 -0.15 11.13 -15.73
CA PRO A 312 0.27 9.73 -15.80
C PRO A 312 -0.93 8.79 -15.60
N GLU A 313 -1.04 7.82 -16.49
CA GLU A 313 -2.15 6.86 -16.50
C GLU A 313 -1.76 5.61 -15.71
N LEU A 314 -2.54 5.29 -14.69
CA LEU A 314 -2.25 4.20 -13.77
C LEU A 314 -2.80 2.86 -14.20
N VAL A 315 -3.90 2.85 -14.94
CA VAL A 315 -4.68 1.65 -15.23
C VAL A 315 -3.83 0.58 -15.92
N TYR A 316 -3.04 0.99 -16.90
CA TYR A 316 -2.27 0.02 -17.71
C TYR A 316 -1.15 -0.68 -16.93
N THR A 317 -0.62 -0.06 -15.89
CA THR A 317 0.44 -0.67 -15.07
C THR A 317 -0.08 -1.74 -14.10
N MET A 318 -1.40 -1.78 -13.94
CA MET A 318 -2.09 -2.70 -13.03
C MET A 318 -2.35 -4.08 -13.63
N PHE A 319 -1.99 -4.27 -14.89
CA PHE A 319 -2.20 -5.55 -15.55
C PHE A 319 -0.88 -6.29 -15.80
N VAL A 320 -0.92 -7.59 -15.60
CA VAL A 320 0.16 -8.50 -15.98
C VAL A 320 -0.29 -9.26 -17.23
N PRO A 321 0.22 -8.88 -18.41
CA PRO A 321 -0.21 -9.50 -19.66
C PRO A 321 0.28 -10.95 -19.75
N LEU A 322 -0.50 -11.78 -20.43
CA LEU A 322 -0.18 -13.16 -20.77
C LEU A 322 0.07 -13.31 -22.28
N LEU A 323 1.00 -14.20 -22.62
CA LEU A 323 1.29 -14.56 -24.03
C LEU A 323 0.18 -15.41 -24.67
N ALA A 324 -0.66 -16.06 -23.86
CA ALA A 324 -1.78 -16.88 -24.30
C ALA A 324 -2.91 -16.81 -23.25
N PRO A 325 -4.19 -16.90 -23.67
CA PRO A 325 -5.31 -16.95 -22.74
C PRO A 325 -5.28 -18.23 -21.90
N ILE A 326 -6.00 -18.20 -20.78
CA ILE A 326 -6.30 -19.40 -20.00
C ILE A 326 -7.69 -19.86 -20.40
N ASP A 327 -7.76 -20.93 -21.17
CA ASP A 327 -9.02 -21.46 -21.65
C ASP A 327 -9.93 -21.89 -20.49
N ASN A 328 -11.16 -21.37 -20.47
CA ASN A 328 -12.20 -21.71 -19.48
C ASN A 328 -11.67 -21.66 -18.02
N ALA A 329 -10.97 -20.60 -17.64
CA ALA A 329 -10.36 -20.44 -16.30
C ALA A 329 -11.39 -20.65 -15.16
N ASN A 330 -12.65 -20.26 -15.37
CA ASN A 330 -13.73 -20.41 -14.40
C ASN A 330 -14.22 -21.86 -14.22
N GLU A 331 -13.98 -22.74 -15.20
CA GLU A 331 -14.37 -24.15 -15.18
C GLU A 331 -13.18 -25.08 -14.84
N ALA A 332 -11.97 -24.52 -14.83
CA ALA A 332 -10.79 -25.29 -14.51
C ALA A 332 -10.73 -25.66 -13.01
N SER A 333 -10.23 -26.85 -12.71
CA SER A 333 -10.06 -27.35 -11.33
C SER A 333 -8.70 -27.03 -10.75
N ALA A 334 -7.68 -26.89 -11.60
CA ALA A 334 -6.33 -26.50 -11.17
C ALA A 334 -5.58 -25.71 -12.25
N LEU A 335 -4.74 -24.76 -11.78
CA LEU A 335 -3.86 -23.93 -12.60
C LEU A 335 -2.44 -23.97 -12.03
N ARG A 336 -1.44 -24.09 -12.90
CA ARG A 336 -0.02 -23.99 -12.54
C ARG A 336 0.63 -22.85 -13.27
N LEU A 337 1.33 -22.01 -12.53
CA LEU A 337 1.96 -20.80 -13.01
C LEU A 337 3.45 -20.78 -12.60
N SER A 338 4.26 -20.11 -13.43
CA SER A 338 5.57 -19.63 -13.03
C SER A 338 5.48 -18.12 -12.88
N VAL A 339 5.76 -17.61 -11.68
CA VAL A 339 5.70 -16.18 -11.35
C VAL A 339 7.10 -15.68 -11.05
N ARG A 340 7.50 -14.55 -11.62
CA ARG A 340 8.78 -13.90 -11.34
C ARG A 340 8.68 -12.38 -11.30
N VAL A 341 9.67 -11.74 -10.66
CA VAL A 341 9.86 -10.28 -10.71
C VAL A 341 10.75 -9.94 -11.91
N LYS A 342 10.32 -8.99 -12.75
CA LYS A 342 11.07 -8.48 -13.91
C LYS A 342 12.22 -7.59 -13.46
N GLY A 343 13.30 -7.56 -14.24
CA GLY A 343 14.30 -6.48 -14.24
C GLY A 343 15.15 -6.30 -12.98
N SER A 344 14.99 -7.13 -11.94
CA SER A 344 15.84 -7.01 -10.76
C SER A 344 17.27 -7.44 -11.11
N LYS A 345 18.22 -6.50 -11.14
CA LYS A 345 19.66 -6.77 -11.26
C LYS A 345 20.27 -7.29 -9.95
N GLY A 346 19.46 -7.37 -8.86
CA GLY A 346 19.83 -7.94 -7.57
C GLY A 346 18.91 -9.10 -7.17
N PRO A 347 19.19 -9.80 -6.09
CA PRO A 347 18.37 -10.91 -5.59
C PRO A 347 17.11 -10.37 -4.90
N VAL A 348 16.16 -9.82 -5.67
CA VAL A 348 14.82 -9.54 -5.12
C VAL A 348 14.19 -10.90 -4.82
N LYS A 349 14.01 -11.17 -3.54
CA LYS A 349 13.32 -12.37 -3.07
C LYS A 349 11.82 -12.18 -3.29
N LEU A 350 11.24 -12.93 -4.21
CA LEU A 350 9.79 -12.99 -4.36
C LEU A 350 9.21 -13.91 -3.28
N GLU A 351 8.30 -13.38 -2.47
CA GLU A 351 7.55 -14.16 -1.48
C GLU A 351 6.06 -14.07 -1.81
N LEU A 352 5.42 -15.22 -1.92
CA LEU A 352 3.98 -15.35 -2.08
C LEU A 352 3.47 -16.35 -1.03
N PRO A 353 2.27 -16.14 -0.45
CA PRO A 353 1.75 -17.02 0.58
C PRO A 353 1.30 -18.39 0.01
N THR A 354 1.50 -19.42 0.82
CA THR A 354 0.84 -20.72 0.63
C THR A 354 -0.38 -20.73 1.56
N ALA A 355 -1.56 -20.41 1.02
CA ALA A 355 -2.81 -20.35 1.77
C ALA A 355 -4.02 -20.48 0.83
N GLY A 356 -5.21 -20.69 1.37
CA GLY A 356 -6.41 -20.92 0.58
C GLY A 356 -6.23 -22.11 -0.35
N TYR A 357 -6.54 -21.95 -1.60
CA TYR A 357 -6.32 -22.98 -2.61
C TYR A 357 -4.95 -22.88 -3.31
N GLN A 358 -4.12 -21.92 -2.90
CA GLN A 358 -2.79 -21.68 -3.47
C GLN A 358 -1.69 -22.40 -2.71
N LYS A 359 -0.84 -23.11 -3.44
CA LYS A 359 0.43 -23.67 -2.98
C LYS A 359 1.58 -23.06 -3.75
N VAL A 360 2.59 -22.57 -3.04
CA VAL A 360 3.79 -21.95 -3.61
C VAL A 360 5.00 -22.86 -3.40
N THR A 361 5.84 -23.00 -4.43
CA THR A 361 7.07 -23.80 -4.38
C THR A 361 8.22 -22.98 -4.96
N PRO A 362 9.29 -22.74 -4.19
CA PRO A 362 10.47 -22.03 -4.67
C PRO A 362 11.14 -22.79 -5.84
N VAL A 363 11.65 -22.05 -6.82
CA VAL A 363 12.45 -22.60 -7.89
C VAL A 363 13.90 -22.73 -7.42
N LYS A 364 14.46 -23.92 -7.53
CA LYS A 364 15.84 -24.21 -7.11
C LYS A 364 16.83 -23.27 -7.81
N ASN A 365 17.70 -22.62 -7.02
CA ASN A 365 18.71 -21.66 -7.49
C ASN A 365 18.17 -20.38 -8.18
N ASN A 366 16.89 -20.02 -7.93
CA ASN A 366 16.32 -18.79 -8.46
C ASN A 366 15.34 -18.18 -7.44
N ALA A 367 15.82 -17.27 -6.59
CA ALA A 367 15.02 -16.65 -5.52
C ALA A 367 13.93 -15.69 -6.05
N SER A 368 14.08 -15.18 -7.27
CA SER A 368 13.11 -14.25 -7.88
C SER A 368 12.01 -14.96 -8.69
N ARG A 369 11.97 -16.31 -8.67
CA ARG A 369 10.97 -17.10 -9.39
C ARG A 369 10.32 -18.13 -8.48
N LEU A 370 9.00 -18.25 -8.56
CA LEU A 370 8.18 -19.21 -7.83
C LEU A 370 7.31 -20.02 -8.79
N HIS A 371 7.01 -21.26 -8.42
CA HIS A 371 5.93 -22.02 -9.01
C HIS A 371 4.71 -21.91 -8.10
N VAL A 372 3.60 -21.47 -8.67
CA VAL A 372 2.30 -21.31 -8.00
C VAL A 372 1.35 -22.35 -8.57
N THR A 373 0.72 -23.12 -7.69
CA THR A 373 -0.34 -24.07 -8.05
C THR A 373 -1.60 -23.68 -7.30
N ILE A 374 -2.68 -23.40 -8.01
CA ILE A 374 -4.01 -23.20 -7.46
C ILE A 374 -4.81 -24.49 -7.75
N ASP A 375 -5.34 -25.15 -6.71
CA ASP A 375 -6.08 -26.42 -6.80
C ASP A 375 -7.34 -26.33 -5.92
N LEU A 376 -8.50 -26.19 -6.55
CA LEU A 376 -9.77 -25.98 -5.85
C LEU A 376 -10.22 -27.18 -5.01
N GLN A 377 -9.58 -28.33 -5.16
CA GLN A 377 -9.86 -29.54 -4.38
C GLN A 377 -8.98 -29.67 -3.13
N ARG A 378 -7.92 -28.84 -3.02
CA ARG A 378 -6.88 -28.99 -2.00
C ARG A 378 -6.58 -27.69 -1.27
N PRO A 379 -7.51 -27.23 -0.41
CA PRO A 379 -7.25 -26.06 0.41
C PRO A 379 -6.05 -26.33 1.34
N GLN A 380 -5.25 -25.31 1.55
CA GLN A 380 -4.10 -25.35 2.46
C GLN A 380 -4.60 -25.20 3.90
N LYS A 381 -4.04 -25.99 4.81
CA LYS A 381 -4.35 -25.87 6.25
C LYS A 381 -3.76 -24.56 6.79
N ALA A 382 -4.50 -23.92 7.67
CA ALA A 382 -3.99 -22.80 8.45
C ALA A 382 -2.88 -23.26 9.39
N THR A 383 -1.91 -22.38 9.65
CA THR A 383 -0.88 -22.59 10.65
C THR A 383 -1.45 -22.44 12.05
N GLN A 384 -0.77 -22.99 13.08
CA GLN A 384 -1.21 -22.83 14.46
C GLN A 384 -1.27 -21.35 14.87
N GLN A 385 -0.32 -20.54 14.42
CA GLN A 385 -0.32 -19.10 14.66
C GLN A 385 -1.58 -18.44 14.10
N GLU A 386 -1.98 -18.79 12.87
CA GLU A 386 -3.21 -18.24 12.27
C GLU A 386 -4.48 -18.73 12.98
N LEU A 387 -4.48 -19.95 13.52
CA LEU A 387 -5.63 -20.48 14.30
C LEU A 387 -5.80 -19.76 15.64
N ASP A 388 -4.70 -19.33 16.25
CA ASP A 388 -4.67 -18.69 17.56
C ASP A 388 -4.81 -17.16 17.48
N ASP A 389 -4.70 -16.59 16.27
CA ASP A 389 -4.74 -15.14 16.05
C ASP A 389 -6.17 -14.59 16.13
N LYS A 390 -6.41 -13.78 17.16
CA LYS A 390 -7.72 -13.18 17.42
C LYS A 390 -8.08 -12.04 16.46
N ASP A 391 -7.12 -11.46 15.76
CA ASP A 391 -7.36 -10.36 14.85
C ASP A 391 -8.27 -10.78 13.68
N TYR A 392 -8.28 -12.08 13.34
CA TYR A 392 -9.21 -12.63 12.34
C TYR A 392 -10.68 -12.68 12.79
N SER A 393 -10.96 -12.49 14.08
CA SER A 393 -12.33 -12.46 14.62
C SER A 393 -12.69 -11.10 15.24
N SER A 394 -11.70 -10.27 15.54
CA SER A 394 -11.87 -8.97 16.20
C SER A 394 -12.36 -7.90 15.23
N PRO A 395 -13.10 -6.88 15.73
CA PRO A 395 -13.43 -5.69 14.94
C PRO A 395 -12.20 -4.82 14.72
N SER A 396 -12.26 -4.00 13.67
CA SER A 396 -11.31 -2.91 13.39
C SER A 396 -12.07 -1.74 12.75
N ALA A 397 -11.40 -0.61 12.55
CA ALA A 397 -12.00 0.55 11.89
C ALA A 397 -12.54 0.23 10.49
N MET A 398 -11.84 -0.65 9.74
CA MET A 398 -12.26 -1.06 8.39
C MET A 398 -13.25 -2.22 8.41
N ILE A 399 -13.11 -3.17 9.35
CA ILE A 399 -13.94 -4.38 9.44
C ILE A 399 -14.67 -4.38 10.79
N ASP A 400 -15.60 -3.41 10.97
CA ASP A 400 -16.43 -3.34 12.18
C ASP A 400 -17.58 -4.36 12.10
N ASN A 401 -17.30 -5.60 12.50
CA ASN A 401 -18.29 -6.67 12.59
C ASN A 401 -19.27 -6.52 13.76
N THR A 402 -19.12 -5.48 14.57
CA THR A 402 -20.03 -5.13 15.67
C THR A 402 -21.05 -4.06 15.31
N ASP A 403 -20.87 -3.37 14.18
CA ASP A 403 -21.77 -2.36 13.68
C ASP A 403 -23.17 -2.93 13.38
N ASP A 404 -24.20 -2.16 13.71
CA ASP A 404 -25.59 -2.64 13.60
C ASP A 404 -25.98 -2.94 12.14
N ALA A 405 -25.56 -2.13 11.16
CA ALA A 405 -25.87 -2.38 9.75
C ALA A 405 -25.17 -3.64 9.22
N VAL A 406 -23.93 -3.89 9.62
CA VAL A 406 -23.20 -5.11 9.28
C VAL A 406 -23.87 -6.33 9.89
N ARG A 407 -24.27 -6.25 11.17
CA ARG A 407 -24.96 -7.34 11.87
C ARG A 407 -26.34 -7.61 11.27
N GLU A 408 -27.14 -6.57 11.03
CA GLU A 408 -28.46 -6.70 10.38
C GLU A 408 -28.32 -7.43 9.04
N LEU A 409 -27.36 -7.03 8.22
CA LEU A 409 -27.06 -7.69 6.96
C LEU A 409 -26.65 -9.15 7.18
N ALA A 410 -25.71 -9.44 8.09
CA ALA A 410 -25.18 -10.79 8.36
C ALA A 410 -26.26 -11.78 8.82
N TYR A 411 -27.28 -11.32 9.55
CA TYR A 411 -28.38 -12.15 10.07
C TYR A 411 -29.64 -12.13 9.19
N SER A 412 -29.70 -11.30 8.15
CA SER A 412 -30.86 -11.18 7.25
C SER A 412 -31.21 -12.47 6.51
N LEU A 413 -30.24 -13.39 6.35
CA LEU A 413 -30.42 -14.67 5.67
C LEU A 413 -31.02 -15.78 6.54
N ASP A 414 -31.10 -15.64 7.87
CA ASP A 414 -31.40 -16.76 8.77
C ASP A 414 -32.72 -17.45 8.49
N ALA A 415 -33.79 -16.69 8.26
CA ALA A 415 -35.09 -17.25 7.92
C ALA A 415 -35.06 -18.06 6.61
N ARG A 416 -34.34 -17.56 5.58
CA ARG A 416 -34.20 -18.21 4.29
C ARG A 416 -33.35 -19.48 4.39
N LEU A 417 -32.25 -19.44 5.13
CA LEU A 417 -31.36 -20.58 5.34
C LEU A 417 -32.08 -21.70 6.11
N LYS A 418 -32.82 -21.37 7.17
CA LYS A 418 -33.63 -22.32 7.91
C LYS A 418 -34.72 -22.96 7.03
N ALA A 419 -35.41 -22.17 6.20
CA ALA A 419 -36.38 -22.68 5.24
C ALA A 419 -35.74 -23.60 4.18
N ALA A 420 -34.47 -23.37 3.81
CA ALA A 420 -33.69 -24.24 2.93
C ALA A 420 -33.09 -25.48 3.63
N GLY A 421 -33.37 -25.68 4.92
CA GLY A 421 -32.90 -26.83 5.68
C GLY A 421 -31.44 -26.72 6.19
N VAL A 422 -30.86 -25.51 6.18
CA VAL A 422 -29.54 -25.28 6.77
C VAL A 422 -29.72 -25.27 8.30
N ALA A 423 -28.99 -26.14 8.99
CA ALA A 423 -29.10 -26.31 10.44
C ALA A 423 -28.38 -25.15 11.19
N ILE A 424 -29.02 -23.98 11.25
CA ILE A 424 -28.57 -22.85 12.08
C ILE A 424 -29.39 -22.91 13.39
N PRO A 425 -28.74 -23.17 14.53
CA PRO A 425 -29.42 -23.19 15.85
C PRO A 425 -29.97 -21.79 16.19
N ASP A 426 -31.10 -21.78 16.96
CA ASP A 426 -31.76 -20.50 17.31
C ASP A 426 -30.91 -19.62 18.26
N ASP A 427 -30.07 -20.25 19.06
CA ASP A 427 -29.09 -19.59 19.95
C ASP A 427 -27.89 -19.01 19.21
N CYS A 428 -27.66 -19.38 17.92
CA CYS A 428 -26.65 -18.79 17.06
C CYS A 428 -27.04 -17.45 16.44
N THR A 429 -28.20 -16.91 16.79
CA THR A 429 -28.68 -15.60 16.30
C THR A 429 -28.13 -14.42 17.10
N SER A 430 -27.33 -14.66 18.13
CA SER A 430 -26.61 -13.67 18.92
C SER A 430 -25.14 -14.10 19.03
N ALA A 431 -24.24 -13.14 19.23
CA ALA A 431 -22.79 -13.36 19.38
C ALA A 431 -22.42 -14.15 20.66
N SER A 432 -23.11 -15.28 20.96
CA SER A 432 -22.75 -16.14 22.06
C SER A 432 -21.63 -17.08 21.65
N ALA A 433 -20.55 -17.12 22.43
CA ALA A 433 -19.33 -17.87 22.18
C ALA A 433 -19.48 -19.39 22.05
N ASP A 434 -20.68 -19.95 22.32
CA ASP A 434 -20.93 -21.40 22.41
C ASP A 434 -21.59 -22.00 21.16
N CYS A 435 -21.80 -21.23 20.10
CA CYS A 435 -22.40 -21.71 18.87
C CYS A 435 -21.38 -22.35 17.94
N ALA A 436 -21.16 -23.64 18.06
CA ALA A 436 -20.34 -24.40 17.11
C ALA A 436 -21.20 -24.95 15.97
N LEU A 437 -21.02 -24.43 14.77
CA LEU A 437 -21.61 -24.98 13.55
C LEU A 437 -20.76 -26.15 13.03
N SER A 438 -21.36 -27.07 12.27
CA SER A 438 -20.58 -28.06 11.54
C SER A 438 -19.83 -27.41 10.39
N GLU A 439 -18.65 -27.92 9.99
CA GLU A 439 -17.89 -27.42 8.85
C GLU A 439 -18.76 -27.27 7.58
N LYS A 440 -19.66 -28.23 7.34
CA LYS A 440 -20.60 -28.17 6.23
C LYS A 440 -21.55 -26.99 6.33
N THR A 441 -22.08 -26.72 7.52
CA THR A 441 -22.99 -25.59 7.78
C THR A 441 -22.27 -24.26 7.67
N GLU A 442 -21.06 -24.18 8.20
CA GLU A 442 -20.21 -22.98 8.06
C GLU A 442 -19.91 -22.66 6.59
N LEU A 443 -19.56 -23.68 5.78
CA LEU A 443 -19.34 -23.50 4.35
C LEU A 443 -20.61 -23.00 3.63
N GLN A 444 -21.77 -23.61 3.91
CA GLN A 444 -23.04 -23.17 3.33
C GLN A 444 -23.37 -21.73 3.73
N LEU A 445 -23.18 -21.38 4.99
CA LEU A 445 -23.37 -20.01 5.48
C LEU A 445 -22.40 -19.03 4.80
N ALA A 446 -21.12 -19.37 4.71
CA ALA A 446 -20.10 -18.51 4.09
C ALA A 446 -20.39 -18.24 2.61
N TYR A 447 -20.77 -19.23 1.84
CA TYR A 447 -21.20 -19.03 0.44
C TYR A 447 -22.48 -18.19 0.35
N SER A 448 -23.44 -18.39 1.26
CA SER A 448 -24.67 -17.60 1.25
C SER A 448 -24.43 -16.14 1.63
N LEU A 449 -23.51 -15.89 2.55
CA LEU A 449 -23.07 -14.53 2.89
C LEU A 449 -22.31 -13.87 1.73
N ARG A 450 -21.47 -14.64 1.02
CA ARG A 450 -20.82 -14.16 -0.20
C ARG A 450 -21.85 -13.71 -1.24
N ASP A 451 -22.88 -14.53 -1.52
CA ASP A 451 -23.94 -14.21 -2.48
C ASP A 451 -24.78 -13.02 -2.03
N LEU A 452 -25.00 -12.90 -0.70
CA LEU A 452 -25.67 -11.75 -0.11
C LEU A 452 -24.89 -10.46 -0.37
N VAL A 453 -23.59 -10.43 -0.08
CA VAL A 453 -22.73 -9.26 -0.29
C VAL A 453 -22.66 -8.92 -1.79
N HIS A 454 -22.49 -9.93 -2.65
CA HIS A 454 -22.50 -9.74 -4.11
C HIS A 454 -23.77 -9.04 -4.60
N THR A 455 -24.92 -9.42 -4.04
CA THR A 455 -26.23 -8.83 -4.41
C THR A 455 -26.47 -7.48 -3.74
N HIS A 456 -25.99 -7.30 -2.50
CA HIS A 456 -26.17 -6.09 -1.71
C HIS A 456 -25.47 -4.90 -2.35
N ILE A 457 -24.21 -5.08 -2.77
CA ILE A 457 -23.43 -4.05 -3.47
C ILE A 457 -23.87 -3.98 -4.94
N SER A 458 -24.95 -3.26 -5.17
CA SER A 458 -25.55 -3.11 -6.50
C SER A 458 -25.00 -1.91 -7.28
N SER A 459 -24.44 -0.93 -6.59
CA SER A 459 -23.90 0.29 -7.19
C SER A 459 -22.38 0.20 -7.23
N LYS A 460 -21.85 -0.14 -8.43
CA LYS A 460 -20.40 -0.27 -8.65
C LYS A 460 -19.84 1.08 -9.08
N HIS A 461 -19.41 1.91 -8.15
CA HIS A 461 -18.80 3.22 -8.42
C HIS A 461 -17.31 3.20 -8.12
N LEU A 462 -16.53 3.78 -9.03
CA LEU A 462 -15.07 3.95 -8.91
C LEU A 462 -14.66 5.09 -7.95
N SER A 463 -15.61 5.85 -7.43
CA SER A 463 -15.36 7.01 -6.58
C SER A 463 -15.22 6.66 -5.09
N THR A 464 -15.75 5.53 -4.65
CA THR A 464 -15.60 5.04 -3.28
C THR A 464 -14.34 4.21 -3.16
N ALA A 465 -13.27 4.78 -2.64
CA ALA A 465 -12.08 4.03 -2.28
C ALA A 465 -11.98 3.97 -0.75
N TYR A 466 -11.71 2.78 -0.20
CA TYR A 466 -11.56 2.58 1.23
C TYR A 466 -12.81 2.84 2.10
N ALA A 467 -14.01 2.58 1.60
CA ALA A 467 -15.18 2.56 2.46
C ALA A 467 -15.07 1.41 3.48
N SER A 468 -15.43 1.69 4.72
CA SER A 468 -15.50 0.66 5.76
C SER A 468 -16.64 -0.34 5.49
N ALA A 469 -16.61 -1.47 6.20
CA ALA A 469 -17.69 -2.44 6.13
C ALA A 469 -19.05 -1.82 6.54
N SER A 470 -19.05 -0.96 7.54
CA SER A 470 -20.26 -0.29 8.04
C SER A 470 -20.84 0.69 7.01
N GLU A 471 -19.98 1.49 6.38
CA GLU A 471 -20.38 2.39 5.30
C GLU A 471 -20.90 1.63 4.08
N THR A 472 -20.17 0.59 3.67
CA THR A 472 -20.57 -0.27 2.55
C THR A 472 -21.90 -0.99 2.82
N ALA A 473 -22.13 -1.46 4.05
CA ALA A 473 -23.40 -2.06 4.45
C ALA A 473 -24.58 -1.09 4.34
N ARG A 474 -24.34 0.21 4.63
CA ARG A 474 -25.41 1.24 4.54
C ARG A 474 -25.63 1.72 3.11
N THR A 475 -24.58 1.88 2.34
CA THR A 475 -24.65 2.50 1.00
C THR A 475 -24.98 1.50 -0.10
N GLY A 476 -24.60 0.23 0.05
CA GLY A 476 -24.69 -0.78 -0.99
C GLY A 476 -23.87 -0.40 -2.25
N SER A 477 -22.79 0.35 -2.03
CA SER A 477 -21.93 0.88 -3.09
C SER A 477 -20.47 0.50 -2.84
N GLY A 478 -19.72 0.19 -3.88
CA GLY A 478 -18.31 -0.14 -3.78
C GLY A 478 -17.81 -1.05 -4.89
N ASP A 479 -16.53 -1.39 -4.81
CA ASP A 479 -15.81 -2.24 -5.75
C ASP A 479 -15.29 -3.54 -5.11
N CYS A 480 -14.21 -4.11 -5.64
CA CYS A 480 -13.64 -5.33 -5.07
C CYS A 480 -13.13 -5.14 -3.63
N THR A 481 -12.68 -3.93 -3.27
CA THR A 481 -12.20 -3.62 -1.91
C THR A 481 -13.38 -3.66 -0.93
N GLU A 482 -14.45 -2.93 -1.21
CA GLU A 482 -15.64 -2.88 -0.38
C GLU A 482 -16.36 -4.24 -0.29
N HIS A 483 -16.39 -5.01 -1.41
CA HIS A 483 -16.92 -6.38 -1.39
C HIS A 483 -16.11 -7.27 -0.44
N ALA A 484 -14.78 -7.19 -0.51
CA ALA A 484 -13.91 -8.00 0.34
C ALA A 484 -14.02 -7.60 1.83
N VAL A 485 -14.02 -6.31 2.11
CA VAL A 485 -14.11 -5.76 3.48
C VAL A 485 -15.47 -6.08 4.10
N LEU A 486 -16.57 -5.86 3.37
CA LEU A 486 -17.92 -6.19 3.86
C LEU A 486 -18.10 -7.69 4.04
N LEU A 487 -17.61 -8.53 3.10
CA LEU A 487 -17.70 -9.99 3.25
C LEU A 487 -16.93 -10.47 4.49
N ALA A 488 -15.72 -9.97 4.72
CA ALA A 488 -14.97 -10.29 5.92
C ALA A 488 -15.71 -9.88 7.20
N ALA A 489 -16.35 -8.70 7.20
CA ALA A 489 -17.12 -8.22 8.36
C ALA A 489 -18.37 -9.06 8.65
N VAL A 490 -19.16 -9.43 7.65
CA VAL A 490 -20.35 -10.26 7.86
C VAL A 490 -19.99 -11.71 8.26
N LEU A 491 -18.83 -12.24 7.78
CA LEU A 491 -18.30 -13.52 8.24
C LEU A 491 -17.90 -13.46 9.72
N LYS A 492 -17.11 -12.43 10.11
CA LYS A 492 -16.72 -12.21 11.52
C LYS A 492 -17.95 -11.98 12.41
N ALA A 493 -18.99 -11.26 11.95
CA ALA A 493 -20.24 -11.09 12.69
C ALA A 493 -20.98 -12.41 12.94
N ARG A 494 -20.74 -13.43 12.11
CA ARG A 494 -21.27 -14.81 12.27
C ARG A 494 -20.27 -15.75 12.95
N ASN A 495 -19.27 -15.22 13.67
CA ASN A 495 -18.22 -15.98 14.36
C ASN A 495 -17.38 -16.88 13.43
N ILE A 496 -17.31 -16.58 12.14
CA ILE A 496 -16.42 -17.23 11.18
C ILE A 496 -15.19 -16.33 11.03
N PRO A 497 -13.99 -16.74 11.52
CA PRO A 497 -12.80 -15.93 11.38
C PRO A 497 -12.52 -15.66 9.90
N ALA A 498 -12.20 -14.41 9.56
CA ALA A 498 -12.05 -13.98 8.18
C ALA A 498 -10.93 -12.97 8.02
N ARG A 499 -10.37 -12.93 6.81
CA ARG A 499 -9.35 -11.97 6.39
C ARG A 499 -9.56 -11.53 4.95
N VAL A 500 -8.95 -10.42 4.59
CA VAL A 500 -8.91 -9.92 3.22
C VAL A 500 -7.68 -10.45 2.51
N CYS A 501 -7.83 -10.75 1.23
CA CYS A 501 -6.79 -11.20 0.33
C CYS A 501 -6.51 -10.15 -0.73
N HIS A 502 -5.23 -9.94 -1.00
CA HIS A 502 -4.74 -9.10 -2.08
C HIS A 502 -4.05 -9.98 -3.11
N GLY A 503 -4.32 -9.75 -4.38
CA GLY A 503 -3.72 -10.57 -5.42
C GLY A 503 -4.12 -10.16 -6.82
N LEU A 504 -4.12 -11.12 -7.71
CA LEU A 504 -4.43 -10.94 -9.10
C LEU A 504 -5.60 -11.85 -9.50
N VAL A 505 -6.46 -11.37 -10.40
CA VAL A 505 -7.49 -12.18 -11.02
C VAL A 505 -7.32 -12.18 -12.54
N TYR A 506 -7.50 -13.34 -13.17
CA TYR A 506 -7.44 -13.48 -14.61
C TYR A 506 -8.65 -12.83 -15.28
N VAL A 507 -8.37 -12.05 -16.32
CA VAL A 507 -9.37 -11.36 -17.15
C VAL A 507 -9.09 -11.66 -18.62
N GLU A 508 -10.10 -12.09 -19.32
CA GLU A 508 -10.04 -12.34 -20.77
C GLU A 508 -10.20 -11.03 -21.53
N GLN A 509 -9.30 -10.76 -22.47
CA GLN A 509 -9.37 -9.53 -23.27
C GLN A 509 -10.49 -9.64 -24.30
N GLY A 510 -11.49 -8.74 -24.24
CA GLY A 510 -12.68 -8.78 -25.09
C GLY A 510 -13.88 -9.53 -24.52
N GLY A 511 -13.73 -10.22 -23.40
CA GLY A 511 -14.83 -10.78 -22.62
C GLY A 511 -15.45 -9.70 -21.74
N SER A 512 -16.77 -9.51 -21.83
CA SER A 512 -17.58 -8.71 -20.89
C SER A 512 -17.61 -9.43 -19.53
N ALA A 513 -16.49 -9.56 -18.87
CA ALA A 513 -16.35 -10.44 -17.72
C ALA A 513 -16.83 -9.79 -16.42
N ILE A 514 -17.33 -8.59 -16.41
CA ILE A 514 -17.93 -7.94 -15.22
C ILE A 514 -18.99 -6.92 -15.64
N THR A 515 -20.03 -7.36 -16.34
CA THR A 515 -21.27 -6.58 -16.44
C THR A 515 -22.45 -7.48 -16.05
N GLY A 516 -22.84 -7.39 -14.80
CA GLY A 516 -24.20 -7.76 -14.43
C GLY A 516 -25.15 -6.74 -15.07
N SER A 517 -26.08 -7.24 -15.86
CA SER A 517 -27.24 -6.70 -16.56
C SER A 517 -27.05 -6.47 -18.04
N ALA A 518 -27.49 -7.46 -18.80
CA ALA A 518 -27.94 -7.32 -20.18
C ALA A 518 -29.27 -6.56 -20.25
N GLU A 519 -29.42 -5.93 -21.37
CA GLU A 519 -30.61 -5.41 -22.09
C GLU A 519 -30.72 -3.90 -22.08
N ASP A 520 -30.28 -3.26 -23.13
CA ASP A 520 -30.96 -2.84 -24.34
C ASP A 520 -30.10 -1.91 -25.22
N GLY A 521 -30.07 -2.20 -26.52
CA GLY A 521 -29.89 -1.13 -27.52
C GLY A 521 -28.57 -1.11 -28.28
N ALA A 522 -28.51 -1.91 -29.32
CA ALA A 522 -27.59 -1.74 -30.44
C ALA A 522 -27.69 -0.33 -31.05
N ARG A 523 -26.53 0.29 -31.33
CA ARG A 523 -26.13 0.85 -32.64
C ARG A 523 -25.06 1.93 -32.55
N ASP A 524 -24.04 1.70 -33.39
CA ASP A 524 -23.18 2.66 -34.10
C ASP A 524 -22.33 3.67 -33.29
N GLY A 525 -21.03 3.49 -33.39
CA GLY A 525 -20.04 4.50 -33.09
C GLY A 525 -18.62 3.97 -33.04
N ASN A 526 -18.03 3.75 -34.20
CA ASN A 526 -16.62 3.46 -34.40
C ASN A 526 -15.77 4.63 -33.83
N VAL A 527 -15.23 4.47 -32.63
CA VAL A 527 -14.21 5.37 -32.07
C VAL A 527 -12.90 4.62 -32.10
N GLN A 528 -12.14 4.84 -33.15
CA GLN A 528 -10.72 4.51 -33.17
C GLN A 528 -10.03 5.39 -32.12
N ALA A 529 -9.56 4.78 -31.04
CA ALA A 529 -8.65 5.45 -30.13
C ALA A 529 -7.28 5.57 -30.82
N GLU A 530 -6.91 6.78 -31.22
CA GLU A 530 -5.55 7.10 -31.62
C GLU A 530 -4.64 6.94 -30.42
N VAL A 531 -3.81 5.90 -30.46
CA VAL A 531 -2.74 5.64 -29.50
C VAL A 531 -1.62 6.65 -29.77
N GLY A 532 -1.51 7.66 -28.91
CA GLY A 532 -0.35 8.59 -28.89
C GLY A 532 0.93 7.82 -28.59
N ALA A 533 1.91 7.98 -29.45
CA ALA A 533 3.24 7.39 -29.37
C ALA A 533 3.99 7.89 -28.12
N GLY A 534 4.20 7.02 -27.15
CA GLY A 534 4.95 7.28 -25.93
C GLY A 534 4.81 6.16 -24.91
N GLY A 535 5.07 4.92 -25.27
CA GLY A 535 5.04 3.76 -24.39
C GLY A 535 5.08 2.51 -25.25
N GLY A 536 5.87 1.52 -24.86
CA GLY A 536 6.16 0.33 -25.66
C GLY A 536 4.93 -0.26 -26.34
N ALA A 537 5.11 -0.65 -27.60
CA ALA A 537 4.09 -1.22 -28.46
C ALA A 537 3.31 -2.32 -27.72
N HIS A 538 2.01 -2.09 -27.47
CA HIS A 538 1.11 -3.15 -27.08
C HIS A 538 0.99 -4.12 -28.25
N ASP A 539 1.54 -5.31 -28.07
CA ASP A 539 1.42 -6.40 -29.04
C ASP A 539 -0.06 -6.81 -29.09
N ALA A 540 -0.70 -6.59 -30.24
CA ALA A 540 -2.10 -6.96 -30.48
C ALA A 540 -2.37 -8.49 -30.40
N SER A 541 -1.34 -9.30 -30.09
CA SER A 541 -1.44 -10.75 -29.90
C SER A 541 -1.80 -11.16 -28.47
N LEU A 542 -1.83 -10.22 -27.49
CA LEU A 542 -2.15 -10.54 -26.10
C LEU A 542 -3.67 -10.75 -25.92
N THR A 543 -4.08 -11.94 -25.52
CA THR A 543 -5.48 -12.35 -25.45
C THR A 543 -6.01 -12.56 -24.04
N GLY A 544 -5.16 -12.41 -23.00
CA GLY A 544 -5.53 -12.52 -21.60
C GLY A 544 -4.55 -11.78 -20.70
N GLN A 545 -4.99 -11.42 -19.51
CA GLN A 545 -4.17 -10.70 -18.54
C GLN A 545 -4.62 -10.97 -17.11
N PHE A 546 -3.73 -10.79 -16.16
CA PHE A 546 -4.08 -10.73 -14.74
C PHE A 546 -4.21 -9.27 -14.31
N GLY A 547 -5.34 -8.93 -13.69
CA GLY A 547 -5.55 -7.62 -13.03
C GLY A 547 -5.45 -7.75 -11.52
N TRP A 548 -4.97 -6.72 -10.84
CA TRP A 548 -4.97 -6.68 -9.39
C TRP A 548 -6.40 -6.71 -8.83
N HIS A 549 -6.58 -7.45 -7.74
CA HIS A 549 -7.90 -7.75 -7.19
C HIS A 549 -7.88 -8.04 -5.69
N MET A 550 -9.02 -7.82 -5.02
CA MET A 550 -9.23 -8.15 -3.62
C MET A 550 -10.43 -9.10 -3.45
N TRP A 551 -10.29 -10.04 -2.51
CA TRP A 551 -11.35 -10.95 -2.09
C TRP A 551 -11.18 -11.32 -0.62
N SER A 552 -11.97 -12.22 -0.09
CA SER A 552 -11.89 -12.62 1.32
C SER A 552 -11.55 -14.10 1.46
N GLN A 553 -10.99 -14.47 2.59
CA GLN A 553 -10.87 -15.85 3.04
C GLN A 553 -11.61 -16.04 4.37
N ALA A 554 -12.32 -17.17 4.49
CA ALA A 554 -12.97 -17.64 5.72
C ALA A 554 -12.19 -18.84 6.29
N LEU A 555 -11.94 -18.87 7.59
CA LEU A 555 -11.29 -19.99 8.26
C LEU A 555 -12.33 -21.02 8.68
N ILE A 556 -12.43 -22.12 7.94
CA ILE A 556 -13.46 -23.16 8.13
C ILE A 556 -12.79 -24.54 8.11
N GLY A 557 -13.06 -25.35 9.12
CA GLY A 557 -12.48 -26.69 9.24
C GLY A 557 -10.95 -26.69 9.34
N GLY A 558 -10.35 -25.63 9.91
CA GLY A 558 -8.90 -25.48 10.05
C GLY A 558 -8.17 -25.17 8.73
N ALA A 559 -8.89 -24.70 7.70
CA ALA A 559 -8.32 -24.29 6.43
C ALA A 559 -8.96 -22.97 5.95
N TRP A 560 -8.17 -22.15 5.29
CA TRP A 560 -8.66 -20.94 4.65
C TRP A 560 -9.43 -21.29 3.36
N ARG A 561 -10.66 -20.74 3.23
CA ARG A 561 -11.53 -20.90 2.07
C ARG A 561 -11.67 -19.56 1.37
N ASP A 562 -11.23 -19.49 0.13
CA ASP A 562 -11.32 -18.28 -0.69
C ASP A 562 -12.76 -18.04 -1.15
N LEU A 563 -13.22 -16.80 -1.04
CA LEU A 563 -14.57 -16.35 -1.38
C LEU A 563 -14.49 -14.96 -2.02
N ASP A 564 -14.95 -14.86 -3.26
CA ASP A 564 -15.00 -13.59 -3.98
C ASP A 564 -16.44 -13.11 -4.14
N ALA A 565 -16.79 -12.01 -3.49
CA ALA A 565 -18.12 -11.40 -3.58
C ALA A 565 -18.24 -10.40 -4.73
N THR A 566 -17.15 -10.04 -5.41
CA THR A 566 -17.17 -9.10 -6.54
C THR A 566 -17.62 -9.75 -7.83
N LEU A 567 -17.17 -10.99 -8.07
CA LEU A 567 -17.43 -11.74 -9.28
C LEU A 567 -18.69 -12.59 -9.17
N GLU A 568 -19.30 -12.96 -10.30
CA GLU A 568 -20.41 -13.89 -10.30
C GLU A 568 -20.00 -15.29 -9.81
N VAL A 569 -18.81 -15.74 -10.24
CA VAL A 569 -18.22 -17.00 -9.75
C VAL A 569 -17.59 -16.76 -8.39
N PRO A 570 -17.97 -17.53 -7.36
CA PRO A 570 -17.49 -17.30 -5.99
C PRO A 570 -15.97 -17.36 -5.80
N TYR A 571 -15.28 -18.11 -6.63
CA TYR A 571 -13.82 -18.21 -6.74
C TYR A 571 -13.43 -19.11 -7.91
N SER A 572 -12.28 -18.86 -8.54
CA SER A 572 -11.77 -19.68 -9.64
C SER A 572 -10.25 -19.86 -9.55
N VAL A 573 -9.69 -20.76 -10.34
CA VAL A 573 -8.24 -20.95 -10.45
C VAL A 573 -7.51 -19.72 -11.01
N GLY A 574 -8.25 -18.78 -11.56
CA GLY A 574 -7.71 -17.51 -12.06
C GLY A 574 -7.30 -16.51 -10.98
N HIS A 575 -7.40 -16.84 -9.67
CA HIS A 575 -6.95 -15.98 -8.58
C HIS A 575 -5.52 -16.35 -8.15
N VAL A 576 -4.61 -15.38 -8.12
CA VAL A 576 -3.24 -15.54 -7.61
C VAL A 576 -3.09 -14.72 -6.34
N LEU A 577 -2.92 -15.37 -5.21
CA LEU A 577 -2.78 -14.73 -3.91
C LEU A 577 -1.38 -14.13 -3.76
N VAL A 578 -1.31 -12.84 -3.46
CA VAL A 578 -0.06 -12.09 -3.25
C VAL A 578 0.15 -11.77 -1.77
N GLY A 579 -0.90 -11.49 -1.04
CA GLY A 579 -0.85 -11.21 0.39
C GLY A 579 -2.20 -11.38 1.07
N THR A 580 -2.19 -11.43 2.40
CA THR A 580 -3.40 -11.48 3.24
C THR A 580 -3.29 -10.48 4.37
N SER A 581 -4.42 -9.94 4.84
CA SER A 581 -4.47 -9.02 5.97
C SER A 581 -5.70 -9.30 6.83
N SER A 582 -5.53 -9.27 8.14
CA SER A 582 -6.66 -9.24 9.09
C SER A 582 -7.42 -7.91 9.02
N MET A 583 -6.83 -6.88 8.41
CA MET A 583 -7.26 -5.48 8.43
C MET A 583 -7.44 -4.96 9.86
N SER A 584 -6.66 -5.49 10.82
CA SER A 584 -6.61 -4.95 12.17
C SER A 584 -5.96 -3.57 12.15
N ASP A 585 -6.30 -2.74 13.13
CA ASP A 585 -5.75 -1.36 13.24
C ASP A 585 -4.21 -1.33 13.39
N LYS A 586 -3.61 -2.48 13.73
CA LYS A 586 -2.15 -2.67 13.82
C LYS A 586 -1.48 -2.96 12.48
N GLU A 587 -2.22 -3.57 11.53
CA GLU A 587 -1.68 -4.09 10.26
C GLU A 587 -2.05 -3.23 9.04
N ALA A 588 -2.93 -2.24 9.20
CA ALA A 588 -3.71 -1.62 8.12
C ALA A 588 -2.90 -1.22 6.87
N HIS A 589 -1.58 -0.96 6.98
CA HIS A 589 -0.79 -0.48 5.84
C HIS A 589 0.41 -1.35 5.45
N GLN A 590 0.84 -2.31 6.28
CA GLN A 590 2.05 -3.09 6.01
C GLN A 590 1.96 -3.92 4.72
N ASN A 591 0.82 -4.54 4.47
CA ASN A 591 0.63 -5.42 3.31
C ASN A 591 0.53 -4.66 1.99
N HIS A 592 0.03 -3.42 2.03
CA HIS A 592 -0.06 -2.56 0.85
C HIS A 592 1.33 -2.19 0.30
N MET A 593 2.31 -2.00 1.18
CA MET A 593 3.67 -1.62 0.80
C MET A 593 4.40 -2.74 0.06
N GLN A 594 4.23 -4.00 0.50
CA GLN A 594 4.83 -5.15 -0.20
C GLN A 594 4.24 -5.34 -1.59
N MET A 595 2.94 -5.09 -1.74
CA MET A 595 2.28 -5.17 -3.06
C MET A 595 2.76 -4.10 -4.03
N ALA A 596 2.99 -2.89 -3.53
CA ALA A 596 3.44 -1.76 -4.33
C ALA A 596 4.69 -2.09 -5.17
N ALA A 597 5.64 -2.84 -4.60
CA ALA A 597 6.86 -3.25 -5.30
C ALA A 597 6.62 -4.29 -6.40
N LEU A 598 5.51 -5.01 -6.37
CA LEU A 598 5.19 -6.06 -7.34
C LEU A 598 4.41 -5.51 -8.54
N ILE A 599 3.78 -4.34 -8.40
CA ILE A 599 3.01 -3.72 -9.48
C ILE A 599 3.92 -3.36 -10.64
N GLY A 600 3.49 -3.70 -11.86
CA GLY A 600 4.28 -3.48 -13.08
C GLY A 600 5.51 -4.39 -13.22
N ASN A 601 5.95 -5.02 -12.12
CA ASN A 601 7.18 -5.81 -12.06
C ASN A 601 6.97 -7.33 -12.12
N LEU A 602 5.73 -7.81 -12.14
CA LEU A 602 5.46 -9.24 -12.26
C LEU A 602 5.46 -9.73 -13.71
N GLU A 603 5.96 -10.94 -13.89
CA GLU A 603 5.78 -11.75 -15.11
C GLU A 603 5.18 -13.09 -14.72
N ILE A 604 4.12 -13.47 -15.41
CA ILE A 604 3.39 -14.72 -15.18
C ILE A 604 3.40 -15.55 -16.46
N ILE A 605 3.77 -16.82 -16.33
CA ILE A 605 3.77 -17.80 -17.41
C ILE A 605 2.86 -18.95 -17.00
N VAL A 606 1.87 -19.27 -17.82
CA VAL A 606 1.00 -20.42 -17.63
C VAL A 606 1.78 -21.70 -17.95
N MET A 607 1.87 -22.60 -16.96
CA MET A 607 2.56 -23.88 -17.09
C MET A 607 1.61 -25.05 -17.39
N GLY A 608 0.34 -24.92 -17.02
CA GLY A 608 -0.67 -25.93 -17.29
C GLY A 608 -2.00 -25.63 -16.62
N VAL A 609 -3.07 -26.03 -17.27
CA VAL A 609 -4.46 -25.93 -16.82
C VAL A 609 -5.04 -27.35 -16.74
N SER A 610 -5.81 -27.63 -15.70
CA SER A 610 -6.51 -28.92 -15.55
C SER A 610 -8.00 -28.68 -15.39
N HIS A 611 -8.81 -29.36 -16.19
CA HIS A 611 -10.27 -29.36 -16.08
C HIS A 611 -10.72 -30.69 -15.47
N GLN A 612 -11.79 -30.67 -14.68
CA GLN A 612 -12.44 -31.90 -14.29
C GLN A 612 -13.14 -32.48 -15.53
N TRP A 613 -12.71 -33.65 -15.98
CA TRP A 613 -13.52 -34.41 -16.93
C TRP A 613 -14.76 -34.83 -16.16
N GLY A 614 -15.94 -34.40 -16.63
CA GLY A 614 -17.21 -34.83 -16.05
C GLY A 614 -17.26 -36.35 -15.96
N GLN A 615 -17.50 -36.88 -14.74
CA GLN A 615 -17.89 -38.27 -14.50
C GLN A 615 -19.37 -38.42 -14.83
#